data_462684ca8f88d14504a89ed48e732d55
#
_entry.id   462684ca8f88d14504a89ed48e732d55
#
_cell.length_a   1.000
_cell.length_b   1.000
_cell.length_c   1.000
_cell.angle_alpha   90.00
_cell.angle_beta   90.00
_cell.angle_gamma   90.00
#
_symmetry.space_group_name_H-M   'P 1'
#
loop_
_entity.id
_entity.type
_entity.pdbx_description
1 polymer ?
#
loop_
_entity_poly.entity_id
_entity_poly.type
_entity_poly.pdbx_seq_one_letter_code
_entity_poly.pdbx_strand_id
1 'polypeptide(L)'
;MNERLASLSAEIAEEQIHLRILEEQLAFQSEVADDARIRALVSETPLADRESHIASDDLRRLERSRDESQRRLADLRDEQDSLLERMLEEVSDQGA
;
A
#
# COMPACT_ATOMS: atom_id res chain seq x y z
N MET A 1 19.26 -4.02 -19.58
CA MET A 1 19.22 -3.87 -18.10
C MET A 1 19.00 -2.43 -17.62
N ASN A 2 19.71 -1.47 -18.19
CA ASN A 2 19.57 -0.06 -17.77
C ASN A 2 18.15 0.49 -17.96
N GLU A 3 17.50 0.16 -19.07
CA GLU A 3 16.12 0.57 -19.35
C GLU A 3 15.15 -0.02 -18.30
N ARG A 4 15.34 -1.28 -17.91
CA ARG A 4 14.49 -1.90 -16.89
C ARG A 4 14.73 -1.27 -15.51
N LEU A 5 15.98 -0.96 -15.16
CA LEU A 5 16.29 -0.26 -13.91
C LEU A 5 15.66 1.12 -13.85
N ALA A 6 15.71 1.88 -14.94
CA ALA A 6 15.06 3.19 -15.01
C ALA A 6 13.54 3.06 -14.85
N SER A 7 12.93 2.08 -15.52
CA SER A 7 11.50 1.79 -15.42
C SER A 7 11.12 1.38 -13.99
N LEU A 8 11.92 0.53 -13.35
CA LEU A 8 11.68 0.11 -11.97
C LEU A 8 11.77 1.28 -10.99
N SER A 9 12.72 2.18 -11.16
CA SER A 9 12.82 3.38 -10.32
C SER A 9 11.57 4.23 -10.43
N ALA A 10 11.04 4.41 -11.63
CA ALA A 10 9.80 5.16 -11.86
C ALA A 10 8.60 4.45 -11.25
N GLU A 11 8.48 3.13 -11.45
CA GLU A 11 7.39 2.33 -10.88
C GLU A 11 7.41 2.33 -9.35
N ILE A 12 8.59 2.23 -8.75
CA ILE A 12 8.77 2.30 -7.29
C ILE A 12 8.30 3.66 -6.76
N ALA A 13 8.74 4.74 -7.42
CA ALA A 13 8.34 6.10 -7.02
C ALA A 13 6.82 6.29 -7.09
N GLU A 14 6.18 5.82 -8.15
CA GLU A 14 4.73 5.89 -8.32
C GLU A 14 4.01 5.07 -7.24
N GLU A 15 4.48 3.85 -6.95
CA GLU A 15 3.87 3.00 -5.95
C GLU A 15 4.04 3.57 -4.54
N GLN A 16 5.17 4.23 -4.24
CA GLN A 16 5.38 4.93 -2.98
C GLN A 16 4.36 6.05 -2.78
N ILE A 17 4.08 6.82 -3.83
CA ILE A 17 3.07 7.89 -3.79
C ILE A 17 1.67 7.28 -3.57
N HIS A 18 1.35 6.22 -4.30
CA HIS A 18 0.08 5.51 -4.18
C HIS A 18 -0.12 4.97 -2.76
N LEU A 19 0.90 4.34 -2.19
CA LEU A 19 0.85 3.80 -0.83
C LEU A 19 0.62 4.91 0.20
N ARG A 20 1.29 6.06 0.04
CA ARG A 20 1.09 7.21 0.94
C ARG A 20 -0.35 7.70 0.91
N ILE A 21 -0.95 7.79 -0.27
CA ILE A 21 -2.35 8.20 -0.42
C ILE A 21 -3.27 7.21 0.28
N LEU A 22 -3.03 5.91 0.11
CA LEU A 22 -3.80 4.86 0.78
C LEU A 22 -3.67 4.95 2.31
N GLU A 23 -2.48 5.21 2.82
CA GLU A 23 -2.25 5.36 4.26
C GLU A 23 -2.99 6.57 4.84
N GLU A 24 -3.02 7.68 4.10
CA GLU A 24 -3.78 8.86 4.48
C GLU A 24 -5.29 8.58 4.49
N GLN A 25 -5.78 7.90 3.47
CA GLN A 25 -7.18 7.48 3.40
C GLN A 25 -7.55 6.52 4.52
N LEU A 26 -6.65 5.59 4.87
CA LEU A 26 -6.81 4.66 5.97
C LEU A 26 -6.95 5.38 7.31
N ALA A 27 -6.08 6.34 7.58
CA ALA A 27 -6.11 7.11 8.82
C ALA A 27 -7.43 7.84 8.96
N PHE A 28 -7.92 8.48 7.89
CA PHE A 28 -9.21 9.17 7.88
C PHE A 28 -10.38 8.18 8.07
N GLN A 29 -10.39 7.08 7.31
CA GLN A 29 -11.47 6.09 7.37
C GLN A 29 -11.51 5.37 8.72
N SER A 30 -10.36 5.17 9.36
CA SER A 30 -10.29 4.59 10.70
C SER A 30 -11.04 5.47 11.71
N GLU A 31 -10.88 6.78 11.63
CA GLU A 31 -11.61 7.73 12.48
C GLU A 31 -13.11 7.69 12.19
N VAL A 32 -13.50 7.65 10.90
CA VAL A 32 -14.90 7.54 10.49
C VAL A 32 -15.53 6.27 11.03
N ALA A 33 -14.84 5.14 10.95
CA ALA A 33 -15.34 3.85 11.44
C ALA A 33 -15.47 3.85 12.97
N ASP A 34 -14.51 4.42 13.69
CA ASP A 34 -14.55 4.53 15.15
C ASP A 34 -15.73 5.41 15.60
N ASP A 35 -15.92 6.56 14.97
CA ASP A 35 -17.04 7.45 15.28
C ASP A 35 -18.38 6.79 14.99
N ALA A 36 -18.52 6.08 13.87
CA ALA A 36 -19.73 5.35 13.52
C ALA A 36 -20.04 4.25 14.53
N ARG A 37 -19.01 3.54 14.98
CA ARG A 37 -19.15 2.49 16.01
C ARG A 37 -19.62 3.07 17.34
N ILE A 38 -19.06 4.20 17.76
CA ILE A 38 -19.46 4.87 19.00
C ILE A 38 -20.92 5.31 18.90
N ARG A 39 -21.32 5.93 17.78
CA ARG A 39 -22.71 6.32 17.56
C ARG A 39 -23.65 5.13 17.61
N ALA A 40 -23.27 4.00 17.04
CA ALA A 40 -24.08 2.78 17.07
C ALA A 40 -24.28 2.27 18.49
N LEU A 41 -23.23 2.31 19.32
CA LEU A 41 -23.30 1.89 20.72
C LEU A 41 -24.21 2.80 21.57
N VAL A 42 -24.18 4.11 21.29
CA VAL A 42 -24.96 5.10 22.04
C VAL A 42 -26.42 5.15 21.57
N SER A 43 -26.64 5.13 20.26
CA SER A 43 -27.98 5.31 19.68
C SER A 43 -28.84 4.05 19.70
N GLU A 44 -28.22 2.89 19.61
CA GLU A 44 -28.90 1.57 19.58
C GLU A 44 -29.99 1.48 18.52
N THR A 45 -29.74 2.11 17.34
CA THR A 45 -30.70 2.12 16.23
C THR A 45 -30.18 1.27 15.07
N PRO A 46 -31.10 0.65 14.28
CA PRO A 46 -30.68 -0.11 13.08
C PRO A 46 -29.91 0.73 12.07
N LEU A 47 -30.25 2.03 11.92
CA LEU A 47 -29.55 2.92 11.02
C LEU A 47 -28.10 3.15 11.45
N ALA A 48 -27.88 3.43 12.74
CA ALA A 48 -26.54 3.63 13.28
C ALA A 48 -25.70 2.35 13.15
N ASP A 49 -26.29 1.18 13.38
CA ASP A 49 -25.62 -0.11 13.18
C ASP A 49 -25.21 -0.32 11.73
N ARG A 50 -26.10 0.01 10.79
CA ARG A 50 -25.81 -0.07 9.35
C ARG A 50 -24.65 0.85 8.97
N GLU A 51 -24.66 2.09 9.43
CA GLU A 51 -23.59 3.05 9.15
C GLU A 51 -22.25 2.57 9.68
N SER A 52 -22.24 1.96 10.87
CA SER A 52 -21.04 1.38 11.45
C SER A 52 -20.50 0.21 10.62
N HIS A 53 -21.38 -0.67 10.14
CA HIS A 53 -20.98 -1.79 9.28
C HIS A 53 -20.41 -1.31 7.94
N ILE A 54 -21.04 -0.33 7.31
CA ILE A 54 -20.56 0.24 6.03
C ILE A 54 -19.17 0.86 6.22
N ALA A 55 -19.00 1.67 7.28
CA ALA A 55 -17.71 2.32 7.55
C ALA A 55 -16.61 1.30 7.82
N SER A 56 -16.91 0.24 8.54
CA SER A 56 -15.95 -0.85 8.82
C SER A 56 -15.60 -1.64 7.56
N ASP A 57 -16.57 -1.89 6.68
CA ASP A 57 -16.32 -2.58 5.40
C ASP A 57 -15.44 -1.73 4.48
N ASP A 58 -15.68 -0.42 4.43
CA ASP A 58 -14.85 0.51 3.66
C ASP A 58 -13.42 0.53 4.19
N LEU A 59 -13.26 0.53 5.52
CA LEU A 59 -11.94 0.46 6.14
C LEU A 59 -11.20 -0.83 5.74
N ARG A 60 -11.88 -1.97 5.77
CA ARG A 60 -11.27 -3.26 5.36
C ARG A 60 -10.83 -3.26 3.90
N ARG A 61 -11.60 -2.63 3.00
CA ARG A 61 -11.21 -2.51 1.59
C ARG A 61 -9.94 -1.69 1.42
N LEU A 62 -9.83 -0.57 2.15
CA LEU A 62 -8.63 0.26 2.14
C LEU A 62 -7.42 -0.48 2.70
N GLU A 63 -7.60 -1.24 3.77
CA GLU A 63 -6.53 -2.07 4.34
C GLU A 63 -6.01 -3.09 3.32
N ARG A 64 -6.91 -3.75 2.58
CA ARG A 64 -6.51 -4.69 1.52
C ARG A 64 -5.76 -3.98 0.40
N SER A 65 -6.22 -2.81 -0.02
CA SER A 65 -5.54 -2.02 -1.06
C SER A 65 -4.14 -1.60 -0.62
N ARG A 66 -4.00 -1.18 0.64
CA ARG A 66 -2.70 -0.85 1.24
C ARG A 66 -1.77 -2.06 1.22
N ASP A 67 -2.26 -3.23 1.64
CA ASP A 67 -1.48 -4.46 1.69
C ASP A 67 -1.02 -4.90 0.29
N GLU A 68 -1.88 -4.77 -0.71
CA GLU A 68 -1.54 -5.05 -2.10
C GLU A 68 -0.47 -4.09 -2.62
N SER A 69 -0.59 -2.81 -2.29
CA SER A 69 0.41 -1.80 -2.67
C SER A 69 1.77 -2.08 -2.03
N GLN A 70 1.78 -2.44 -0.75
CA GLN A 70 3.02 -2.82 -0.04
C GLN A 70 3.69 -4.04 -0.70
N ARG A 71 2.91 -5.04 -1.11
CA ARG A 71 3.44 -6.21 -1.81
C ARG A 71 4.02 -5.87 -3.17
N ARG A 72 3.32 -5.04 -3.95
CA ARG A 72 3.84 -4.58 -5.25
C ARG A 72 5.16 -3.82 -5.08
N LEU A 73 5.24 -2.97 -4.07
CA LEU A 73 6.45 -2.20 -3.78
C LEU A 73 7.61 -3.13 -3.39
N ALA A 74 7.35 -4.14 -2.55
CA ALA A 74 8.34 -5.13 -2.17
C ALA A 74 8.83 -5.93 -3.38
N ASP A 75 7.93 -6.36 -4.26
CA ASP A 75 8.27 -7.10 -5.47
C ASP A 75 9.13 -6.27 -6.43
N LEU A 76 8.79 -4.99 -6.60
CA LEU A 76 9.56 -4.07 -7.44
C LEU A 76 10.97 -3.87 -6.90
N ARG A 77 11.10 -3.72 -5.59
CA ARG A 77 12.40 -3.57 -4.92
C ARG A 77 13.23 -4.84 -5.02
N ASP A 78 12.61 -6.00 -4.90
CA ASP A 78 13.29 -7.30 -5.06
C ASP A 78 13.83 -7.47 -6.48
N GLU A 79 13.05 -7.09 -7.48
CA GLU A 79 13.50 -7.12 -8.88
C GLU A 79 14.67 -6.15 -9.09
N GLN A 80 14.56 -4.94 -8.54
CA GLN A 80 15.63 -3.94 -8.61
C GLN A 80 16.93 -4.48 -8.00
N ASP A 81 16.84 -5.05 -6.81
CA ASP A 81 18.00 -5.61 -6.11
C ASP A 81 18.64 -6.75 -6.91
N SER A 82 17.83 -7.63 -7.49
CA SER A 82 18.34 -8.73 -8.32
C SER A 82 19.08 -8.23 -9.56
N LEU A 83 18.56 -7.20 -10.21
CA LEU A 83 19.21 -6.62 -11.39
C LEU A 83 20.51 -5.92 -11.02
N LEU A 84 20.54 -5.21 -9.90
CA LEU A 84 21.75 -4.55 -9.40
C LEU A 84 22.83 -5.57 -9.03
N GLU A 85 22.45 -6.67 -8.41
CA GLU A 85 23.39 -7.76 -8.09
C GLU A 85 24.01 -8.37 -9.36
N ARG A 86 23.20 -8.60 -10.40
CA ARG A 86 23.72 -9.10 -11.70
C ARG A 86 24.69 -8.11 -12.32
N MET A 87 24.39 -6.82 -12.29
CA MET A 87 25.29 -5.80 -12.83
C MET A 87 26.62 -5.76 -12.08
N LEU A 88 26.58 -5.94 -10.75
CA LEU A 88 27.79 -5.99 -9.93
C LEU A 88 28.61 -7.23 -10.23
N GLU A 89 28.00 -8.39 -10.45
CA GLU A 89 28.66 -9.61 -10.86
C GLU A 89 29.34 -9.47 -12.21
N GLU A 90 28.66 -8.89 -13.20
CA GLU A 90 29.21 -8.62 -14.52
C GLU A 90 30.43 -7.70 -14.47
N VAL A 91 30.36 -6.64 -13.67
CA VAL A 91 31.49 -5.71 -13.47
C VAL A 91 32.66 -6.41 -12.77
N SER A 92 32.40 -7.26 -11.77
CA SER A 92 33.44 -8.04 -11.08
C SER A 92 34.14 -9.03 -12.04
N ASP A 93 33.38 -9.71 -12.90
CA ASP A 93 33.91 -10.64 -13.88
C ASP A 93 34.77 -9.92 -14.92
N GLN A 94 34.37 -8.74 -15.37
CA GLN A 94 35.13 -7.93 -16.32
C GLN A 94 36.36 -7.28 -15.68
N GLY A 95 36.33 -7.04 -14.38
CA GLY A 95 37.41 -6.42 -13.62
C GLY A 95 38.51 -7.40 -13.22
N ALA A 96 38.27 -8.67 -13.41
CA ALA A 96 39.23 -9.72 -13.09
C ALA A 96 40.13 -9.99 -14.31
#